data_b933335db894dc8e22e9ca653fd30960
#
_entry.id   b933335db894dc8e22e9ca653fd30960
#
_cell.length_a   1.000
_cell.length_b   1.000
_cell.length_c   1.000
_cell.angle_alpha   90.00
_cell.angle_beta   90.00
_cell.angle_gamma   90.00
#
_symmetry.space_group_name_H-M   'P 1'
#
loop_
_entity.id
_entity.type
_entity.pdbx_description
1 polymer ?
#
loop_
_entity_poly.entity_id
_entity_poly.type
_entity_poly.pdbx_seq_one_letter_code
_entity_poly.pdbx_strand_id
1 'polypeptide(L)'
;MRLLAGLIAAQVLGSAAVATAGDRTADEARPRVEHHLLEAEQIVRHFESVIAEACPRFDTAAKRRAYVDGEVDRVVLLVAHLEEAWSEAKRTSDKDVRRAAKAPRAQVGQAQSLVTKLESCVNGDGVSLEPRAVWRRVEQEVPRRRAEIALP
;
A
#
# COMPACT_ATOMS: atom_id res chain seq x y z
N MET A 1 -48.11 46.31 -10.37
CA MET A 1 -47.33 45.89 -9.21
C MET A 1 -46.92 44.45 -9.40
N ARG A 2 -45.64 44.20 -9.71
CA ARG A 2 -45.04 42.85 -9.82
C ARG A 2 -43.91 42.74 -8.81
N LEU A 3 -44.10 41.90 -7.79
CA LEU A 3 -43.11 41.57 -6.79
C LEU A 3 -42.22 40.45 -7.33
N LEU A 4 -40.93 40.74 -7.53
CA LEU A 4 -39.89 39.77 -7.85
C LEU A 4 -39.31 39.25 -6.51
N ALA A 5 -39.58 37.98 -6.22
CA ALA A 5 -38.95 37.27 -5.11
C ALA A 5 -37.58 36.77 -5.57
N GLY A 6 -36.51 37.32 -5.01
CA GLY A 6 -35.15 36.88 -5.24
C GLY A 6 -34.83 35.62 -4.43
N LEU A 7 -34.48 34.54 -5.11
CA LEU A 7 -33.92 33.33 -4.50
C LEU A 7 -32.41 33.55 -4.28
N ILE A 8 -32.04 33.64 -2.99
CA ILE A 8 -30.62 33.61 -2.60
C ILE A 8 -30.19 32.13 -2.49
N ALA A 9 -29.46 31.66 -3.46
CA ALA A 9 -28.81 30.36 -3.38
C ALA A 9 -27.56 30.46 -2.51
N ALA A 10 -27.63 29.92 -1.30
CA ALA A 10 -26.46 29.78 -0.43
C ALA A 10 -25.56 28.67 -0.98
N GLN A 11 -24.46 29.04 -1.61
CA GLN A 11 -23.37 28.09 -1.97
C GLN A 11 -22.63 27.70 -0.69
N VAL A 12 -22.87 26.48 -0.21
CA VAL A 12 -22.04 25.85 0.81
C VAL A 12 -20.74 25.41 0.10
N LEU A 13 -19.72 26.28 0.17
CA LEU A 13 -18.35 25.91 -0.18
C LEU A 13 -17.85 24.94 0.89
N GLY A 14 -17.93 23.64 0.57
CA GLY A 14 -17.28 22.59 1.33
C GLY A 14 -15.77 22.78 1.22
N SER A 15 -15.16 23.43 2.23
CA SER A 15 -13.72 23.50 2.37
C SER A 15 -13.20 22.09 2.63
N ALA A 16 -12.67 21.43 1.61
CA ALA A 16 -11.82 20.25 1.81
C ALA A 16 -10.62 20.73 2.63
N ALA A 17 -10.58 20.37 3.91
CA ALA A 17 -9.43 20.63 4.76
C ALA A 17 -8.23 19.87 4.17
N VAL A 18 -7.32 20.60 3.52
CA VAL A 18 -6.01 20.06 3.16
C VAL A 18 -5.28 19.85 4.48
N ALA A 19 -5.16 18.58 4.90
CA ALA A 19 -4.42 18.20 6.09
C ALA A 19 -2.98 18.71 5.95
N THR A 20 -2.63 19.74 6.74
CA THR A 20 -1.30 20.34 6.76
C THR A 20 -0.33 19.41 7.51
N ALA A 21 0.93 19.35 7.05
CA ALA A 21 1.98 18.62 7.77
C ALA A 21 2.11 19.19 9.20
N GLY A 22 1.86 18.35 10.23
CA GLY A 22 1.93 18.76 11.64
C GLY A 22 0.57 18.95 12.34
N ASP A 23 -0.52 18.42 11.76
CA ASP A 23 -1.87 18.48 12.33
C ASP A 23 -2.13 17.42 13.43
N ARG A 24 -1.17 16.52 13.69
CA ARG A 24 -1.26 15.48 14.74
C ARG A 24 -0.11 15.59 15.75
N THR A 25 -0.46 15.30 17.00
CA THR A 25 0.54 15.09 18.05
C THR A 25 1.33 13.79 17.80
N ALA A 26 2.50 13.64 18.48
CA ALA A 26 3.25 12.40 18.41
C ALA A 26 2.46 11.20 18.94
N ASP A 27 1.67 11.39 19.99
CA ASP A 27 0.88 10.33 20.64
C ASP A 27 -0.29 9.86 19.74
N GLU A 28 -0.82 10.73 18.90
CA GLU A 28 -1.83 10.36 17.91
C GLU A 28 -1.24 9.69 16.66
N ALA A 29 -0.07 10.15 16.21
CA ALA A 29 0.56 9.63 15.01
C ALA A 29 1.26 8.28 15.23
N ARG A 30 1.90 8.10 16.39
CA ARG A 30 2.69 6.89 16.72
C ARG A 30 1.90 5.60 16.55
N PRO A 31 0.74 5.38 17.20
CA PRO A 31 0.01 4.11 17.08
C PRO A 31 -0.44 3.83 15.64
N ARG A 32 -0.71 4.85 14.83
CA ARG A 32 -1.11 4.69 13.43
C ARG A 32 0.07 4.24 12.58
N VAL A 33 1.23 4.85 12.77
CA VAL A 33 2.48 4.44 12.12
C VAL A 33 2.83 3.00 12.53
N GLU A 34 2.79 2.68 13.82
CA GLU A 34 3.11 1.34 14.34
C GLU A 34 2.17 0.28 13.78
N HIS A 35 0.87 0.57 13.66
CA HIS A 35 -0.08 -0.34 13.03
C HIS A 35 0.34 -0.71 11.61
N HIS A 36 0.58 0.29 10.74
CA HIS A 36 0.97 0.02 9.37
C HIS A 36 2.32 -0.66 9.25
N LEU A 37 3.27 -0.35 10.14
CA LEU A 37 4.57 -1.03 10.15
C LEU A 37 4.47 -2.49 10.58
N LEU A 38 3.59 -2.81 11.53
CA LEU A 38 3.33 -4.18 11.97
C LEU A 38 2.72 -5.02 10.85
N GLU A 39 1.73 -4.47 10.13
CA GLU A 39 1.14 -5.14 8.97
C GLU A 39 2.18 -5.37 7.85
N ALA A 40 3.00 -4.37 7.57
CA ALA A 40 4.10 -4.50 6.61
C ALA A 40 5.09 -5.60 7.02
N GLU A 41 5.44 -5.69 8.29
CA GLU A 41 6.34 -6.74 8.81
C GLU A 41 5.75 -8.14 8.66
N GLN A 42 4.45 -8.31 8.89
CA GLN A 42 3.78 -9.61 8.70
C GLN A 42 3.84 -10.04 7.22
N ILE A 43 3.63 -9.10 6.30
CA ILE A 43 3.73 -9.37 4.86
C ILE A 43 5.16 -9.75 4.48
N VAL A 44 6.17 -9.05 5.01
CA VAL A 44 7.58 -9.36 4.76
C VAL A 44 7.96 -10.75 5.25
N ARG A 45 7.50 -11.15 6.45
CA ARG A 45 7.71 -12.53 6.96
C ARG A 45 7.09 -13.58 6.04
N HIS A 46 5.91 -13.31 5.48
CA HIS A 46 5.34 -14.19 4.46
C HIS A 46 6.23 -14.28 3.21
N PHE A 47 6.77 -13.16 2.73
CA PHE A 47 7.69 -13.16 1.57
C PHE A 47 8.95 -13.97 1.84
N GLU A 48 9.54 -13.83 3.02
CA GLU A 48 10.70 -14.61 3.44
C GLU A 48 10.43 -16.12 3.40
N SER A 49 9.25 -16.54 3.88
CA SER A 49 8.83 -17.95 3.79
C SER A 49 8.71 -18.41 2.33
N VAL A 50 8.01 -17.66 1.48
CA VAL A 50 7.82 -18.00 0.06
C VAL A 50 9.15 -18.05 -0.69
N ILE A 51 10.09 -17.14 -0.41
CA ILE A 51 11.41 -17.10 -1.03
C ILE A 51 12.23 -18.34 -0.63
N ALA A 52 12.15 -18.77 0.63
CA ALA A 52 12.90 -19.89 1.17
C ALA A 52 12.38 -21.26 0.69
N GLU A 53 11.09 -21.35 0.38
CA GLU A 53 10.44 -22.59 -0.02
C GLU A 53 10.74 -22.97 -1.48
N ALA A 54 10.55 -24.27 -1.79
CA ALA A 54 10.58 -24.74 -3.17
C ALA A 54 9.39 -24.15 -3.96
N CYS A 55 9.55 -24.00 -5.28
CA CYS A 55 8.45 -23.56 -6.13
C CYS A 55 7.24 -24.50 -6.01
N PRO A 56 6.04 -23.96 -5.73
CA PRO A 56 4.84 -24.78 -5.63
C PRO A 56 4.50 -25.41 -6.97
N ARG A 57 3.93 -26.62 -6.92
CA ARG A 57 3.45 -27.34 -8.11
C ARG A 57 1.95 -27.06 -8.30
N PHE A 58 1.56 -26.79 -9.53
CA PHE A 58 0.18 -26.48 -9.88
C PHE A 58 -0.33 -27.43 -10.95
N ASP A 59 -1.52 -27.98 -10.75
CA ASP A 59 -2.19 -28.88 -11.69
C ASP A 59 -2.68 -28.14 -12.93
N THR A 60 -2.96 -26.83 -12.83
CA THR A 60 -3.51 -26.01 -13.91
C THR A 60 -2.87 -24.63 -13.98
N ALA A 61 -2.83 -24.06 -15.18
CA ALA A 61 -2.41 -22.65 -15.38
C ALA A 61 -3.30 -21.64 -14.61
N ALA A 62 -4.57 -21.97 -14.41
CA ALA A 62 -5.48 -21.11 -13.64
C ALA A 62 -5.09 -21.02 -12.17
N LYS A 63 -4.77 -22.15 -11.51
CA LYS A 63 -4.29 -22.17 -10.12
C LYS A 63 -2.95 -21.44 -9.98
N ARG A 64 -2.06 -21.60 -10.95
CA ARG A 64 -0.76 -20.92 -10.98
C ARG A 64 -0.96 -19.40 -11.08
N ARG A 65 -1.82 -18.92 -11.99
CA ARG A 65 -2.14 -17.49 -12.10
C ARG A 65 -2.74 -16.94 -10.80
N ALA A 66 -3.71 -17.63 -10.21
CA ALA A 66 -4.33 -17.21 -8.96
C ALA A 66 -3.31 -17.09 -7.81
N TYR A 67 -2.34 -18.02 -7.74
CA TYR A 67 -1.26 -17.93 -6.78
C TYR A 67 -0.39 -16.68 -7.02
N VAL A 68 0.08 -16.48 -8.27
CA VAL A 68 0.89 -15.30 -8.62
C VAL A 68 0.14 -14.01 -8.35
N ASP A 69 -1.13 -13.92 -8.75
CA ASP A 69 -1.97 -12.74 -8.50
C ASP A 69 -2.10 -12.46 -7.00
N GLY A 70 -2.29 -13.49 -6.18
CA GLY A 70 -2.34 -13.36 -4.73
C GLY A 70 -1.03 -12.83 -4.12
N GLU A 71 0.11 -13.29 -4.61
CA GLU A 71 1.41 -12.79 -4.14
C GLU A 71 1.68 -11.35 -4.62
N VAL A 72 1.30 -11.01 -5.85
CA VAL A 72 1.38 -9.63 -6.35
C VAL A 72 0.47 -8.68 -5.57
N ASP A 73 -0.74 -9.12 -5.20
CA ASP A 73 -1.63 -8.34 -4.32
C ASP A 73 -1.00 -8.05 -2.96
N ARG A 74 -0.22 -8.99 -2.40
CA ARG A 74 0.55 -8.76 -1.17
C ARG A 74 1.67 -7.75 -1.36
N VAL A 75 2.31 -7.73 -2.54
CA VAL A 75 3.30 -6.67 -2.87
C VAL A 75 2.63 -5.30 -2.89
N VAL A 76 1.45 -5.17 -3.53
CA VAL A 76 0.66 -3.93 -3.50
C VAL A 76 0.33 -3.51 -2.08
N LEU A 77 -0.12 -4.47 -1.26
CA LEU A 77 -0.50 -4.22 0.14
C LEU A 77 0.70 -3.78 0.99
N LEU A 78 1.87 -4.42 0.83
CA LEU A 78 3.10 -4.00 1.51
C LEU A 78 3.44 -2.54 1.20
N VAL A 79 3.48 -2.19 -0.08
CA VAL A 79 3.82 -0.81 -0.50
C VAL A 79 2.78 0.18 0.04
N ALA A 80 1.49 -0.19 0.01
CA ALA A 80 0.42 0.64 0.55
C ALA A 80 0.60 0.92 2.05
N HIS A 81 0.91 -0.11 2.87
CA HIS A 81 1.18 0.07 4.30
C HIS A 81 2.42 0.94 4.56
N LEU A 82 3.51 0.73 3.83
CA LEU A 82 4.73 1.53 3.98
C LEU A 82 4.49 3.00 3.61
N GLU A 83 3.72 3.26 2.55
CA GLU A 83 3.38 4.62 2.16
C GLU A 83 2.40 5.28 3.13
N GLU A 84 1.44 4.52 3.68
CA GLU A 84 0.50 5.04 4.66
C GLU A 84 1.20 5.33 5.99
N ALA A 85 2.08 4.46 6.47
CA ALA A 85 2.94 4.72 7.63
C ALA A 85 3.73 6.03 7.45
N TRP A 86 4.30 6.23 6.27
CA TRP A 86 5.04 7.46 5.97
C TRP A 86 4.11 8.68 5.87
N SER A 87 2.92 8.53 5.32
CA SER A 87 1.91 9.58 5.24
C SER A 87 1.48 10.04 6.64
N GLU A 88 1.15 9.10 7.52
CA GLU A 88 0.81 9.39 8.92
C GLU A 88 1.97 10.04 9.69
N ALA A 89 3.19 9.56 9.50
CA ALA A 89 4.38 10.14 10.13
C ALA A 89 4.65 11.59 9.70
N LYS A 90 4.31 11.97 8.46
CA LYS A 90 4.46 13.35 7.99
C LYS A 90 3.47 14.32 8.67
N ARG A 91 2.39 13.82 9.25
CA ARG A 91 1.37 14.63 9.92
C ARG A 91 1.80 15.07 11.32
N THR A 92 2.93 14.58 11.84
CA THR A 92 3.52 15.06 13.09
C THR A 92 4.87 15.73 12.83
N SER A 93 5.28 16.64 13.73
CA SER A 93 6.62 17.22 13.75
C SER A 93 7.64 16.34 14.47
N ASP A 94 7.21 15.26 15.15
CA ASP A 94 8.07 14.37 15.91
C ASP A 94 9.06 13.62 15.01
N LYS A 95 10.36 13.79 15.33
CA LYS A 95 11.47 13.24 14.53
C LYS A 95 11.61 11.74 14.67
N ASP A 96 11.25 11.18 15.83
CA ASP A 96 11.43 9.75 16.10
C ASP A 96 10.32 8.96 15.41
N VAL A 97 9.07 9.45 15.40
CA VAL A 97 7.98 8.88 14.61
C VAL A 97 8.32 8.89 13.12
N ARG A 98 8.85 10.01 12.61
CA ARG A 98 9.26 10.10 11.19
C ARG A 98 10.44 9.17 10.86
N ARG A 99 11.38 9.00 11.78
CA ARG A 99 12.51 8.08 11.60
C ARG A 99 12.03 6.63 11.56
N ALA A 100 11.15 6.23 12.49
CA ALA A 100 10.57 4.89 12.52
C ALA A 100 9.85 4.56 11.21
N ALA A 101 9.03 5.45 10.69
CA ALA A 101 8.29 5.23 9.43
C ALA A 101 9.19 5.23 8.17
N LYS A 102 10.38 5.81 8.23
CA LYS A 102 11.31 5.87 7.09
C LYS A 102 12.13 4.59 6.94
N ALA A 103 12.58 3.99 8.03
CA ALA A 103 13.48 2.84 8.02
C ALA A 103 12.91 1.62 7.28
N PRO A 104 11.64 1.20 7.52
CA PRO A 104 11.06 0.02 6.88
C PRO A 104 10.86 0.13 5.37
N ARG A 105 11.00 1.29 4.76
CA ARG A 105 10.95 1.44 3.30
C ARG A 105 12.03 0.61 2.58
N ALA A 106 13.09 0.25 3.26
CA ALA A 106 14.08 -0.70 2.76
C ALA A 106 13.50 -2.12 2.54
N GLN A 107 12.39 -2.47 3.19
CA GLN A 107 11.70 -3.75 3.04
C GLN A 107 11.09 -3.97 1.63
N VAL A 108 10.96 -2.94 0.82
CA VAL A 108 10.60 -3.07 -0.61
C VAL A 108 11.59 -4.00 -1.34
N GLY A 109 12.84 -4.09 -0.89
CA GLY A 109 13.82 -5.06 -1.40
C GLY A 109 13.35 -6.52 -1.27
N GLN A 110 12.61 -6.88 -0.22
CA GLN A 110 12.02 -8.22 -0.07
C GLN A 110 10.94 -8.48 -1.12
N ALA A 111 10.12 -7.48 -1.45
CA ALA A 111 9.15 -7.60 -2.54
C ALA A 111 9.84 -7.82 -3.90
N GLN A 112 10.98 -7.17 -4.16
CA GLN A 112 11.76 -7.39 -5.37
C GLN A 112 12.29 -8.83 -5.44
N SER A 113 12.81 -9.35 -4.33
CA SER A 113 13.27 -10.74 -4.22
C SER A 113 12.12 -11.73 -4.42
N LEU A 114 10.93 -11.46 -3.87
CA LEU A 114 9.73 -12.26 -4.11
C LEU A 114 9.37 -12.29 -5.60
N VAL A 115 9.29 -11.13 -6.27
CA VAL A 115 8.94 -11.04 -7.70
C VAL A 115 9.92 -11.86 -8.54
N THR A 116 11.23 -11.78 -8.25
CA THR A 116 12.25 -12.61 -8.93
C THR A 116 12.02 -14.10 -8.68
N LYS A 117 11.70 -14.49 -7.45
CA LYS A 117 11.36 -15.87 -7.10
C LYS A 117 10.15 -16.37 -7.87
N LEU A 118 9.06 -15.58 -7.90
CA LEU A 118 7.84 -15.92 -8.63
C LEU A 118 8.11 -16.08 -10.13
N GLU A 119 8.88 -15.18 -10.73
CA GLU A 119 9.30 -15.26 -12.12
C GLU A 119 9.99 -16.61 -12.39
N SER A 120 10.94 -16.99 -11.55
CA SER A 120 11.66 -18.27 -11.70
C SER A 120 10.76 -19.50 -11.54
N CYS A 121 9.67 -19.37 -10.74
CA CYS A 121 8.76 -20.50 -10.46
C CYS A 121 7.69 -20.69 -11.54
N VAL A 122 7.33 -19.67 -12.32
CA VAL A 122 6.15 -19.73 -13.20
C VAL A 122 6.46 -19.60 -14.68
N ASN A 123 7.61 -19.04 -15.05
CA ASN A 123 7.96 -18.90 -16.45
C ASN A 123 8.25 -20.26 -17.09
N GLY A 124 7.58 -20.57 -18.20
CA GLY A 124 7.79 -21.78 -18.99
C GLY A 124 6.54 -22.62 -19.28
N ASP A 125 5.46 -22.51 -18.49
CA ASP A 125 4.24 -23.35 -18.64
C ASP A 125 2.99 -22.53 -19.03
N GLY A 126 3.13 -21.62 -19.96
CA GLY A 126 2.01 -20.80 -20.45
C GLY A 126 1.59 -19.69 -19.50
N VAL A 127 2.33 -19.44 -18.45
CA VAL A 127 2.22 -18.26 -17.57
C VAL A 127 3.55 -17.53 -17.64
N SER A 128 3.51 -16.23 -17.94
CA SER A 128 4.69 -15.36 -17.94
C SER A 128 4.47 -14.25 -16.90
N LEU A 129 5.47 -14.05 -16.06
CA LEU A 129 5.52 -12.94 -15.13
C LEU A 129 6.64 -12.00 -15.55
N GLU A 130 6.26 -10.78 -15.93
CA GLU A 130 7.21 -9.71 -16.21
C GLU A 130 7.36 -8.81 -14.97
N PRO A 131 8.53 -8.70 -14.33
CA PRO A 131 8.74 -7.83 -13.17
C PRO A 131 8.29 -6.39 -13.40
N ARG A 132 8.51 -5.84 -14.60
CA ARG A 132 8.04 -4.49 -14.95
C ARG A 132 6.52 -4.36 -14.95
N ALA A 133 5.79 -5.39 -15.36
CA ALA A 133 4.32 -5.39 -15.33
C ALA A 133 3.82 -5.43 -13.87
N VAL A 134 4.48 -6.19 -13.00
CA VAL A 134 4.18 -6.20 -11.56
C VAL A 134 4.32 -4.81 -10.96
N TRP A 135 5.44 -4.13 -11.20
CA TRP A 135 5.66 -2.80 -10.62
C TRP A 135 4.71 -1.75 -11.18
N ARG A 136 4.34 -1.80 -12.46
CA ARG A 136 3.28 -0.95 -13.01
C ARG A 136 1.94 -1.18 -12.31
N ARG A 137 1.58 -2.45 -12.03
CA ARG A 137 0.37 -2.78 -11.27
C ARG A 137 0.45 -2.21 -9.85
N VAL A 138 1.59 -2.34 -9.17
CA VAL A 138 1.81 -1.73 -7.85
C VAL A 138 1.55 -0.23 -7.90
N GLU A 139 2.17 0.49 -8.83
CA GLU A 139 1.97 1.94 -8.99
C GLU A 139 0.50 2.32 -9.22
N GLN A 140 -0.25 1.53 -9.98
CA GLN A 140 -1.65 1.78 -10.30
C GLN A 140 -2.59 1.48 -9.13
N GLU A 141 -2.35 0.42 -8.37
CA GLU A 141 -3.27 -0.07 -7.33
C GLU A 141 -2.98 0.48 -5.93
N VAL A 142 -1.75 0.88 -5.63
CA VAL A 142 -1.37 1.39 -4.31
C VAL A 142 -2.23 2.57 -3.85
N PRO A 143 -2.56 3.59 -4.67
CA PRO A 143 -3.41 4.70 -4.21
C PRO A 143 -4.78 4.24 -3.72
N ARG A 144 -5.41 3.31 -4.44
CA ARG A 144 -6.70 2.73 -4.03
C ARG A 144 -6.56 1.92 -2.75
N ARG A 145 -5.54 1.06 -2.69
CA ARG A 145 -5.31 0.21 -1.52
C ARG A 145 -5.02 1.04 -0.26
N ARG A 146 -4.28 2.13 -0.40
CA ARG A 146 -4.05 3.07 0.72
C ARG A 146 -5.36 3.66 1.26
N ALA A 147 -6.28 4.05 0.38
CA ALA A 147 -7.59 4.55 0.81
C ALA A 147 -8.41 3.48 1.56
N GLU A 148 -8.27 2.19 1.21
CA GLU A 148 -8.96 1.07 1.86
C GLU A 148 -8.38 0.77 3.27
N ILE A 149 -7.08 0.97 3.49
CA ILE A 149 -6.38 0.67 4.76
C ILE A 149 -6.18 1.89 5.64
N ALA A 150 -6.55 3.09 5.19
CA ALA A 150 -6.43 4.32 5.96
C ALA A 150 -7.21 4.22 7.28
N LEU A 151 -6.55 4.57 8.38
CA LEU A 151 -7.19 4.59 9.69
C LEU A 151 -8.07 5.85 9.85
N PRO A 152 -9.24 5.75 10.48
CA PRO A 152 -10.18 6.84 10.67
C PRO A 152 -9.63 8.00 11.51
#